data_813d9c966198965cfe2eb7350128c09f
#
_entry.id   813d9c966198965cfe2eb7350128c09f
#
_cell.length_a   1.000
_cell.length_b   1.000
_cell.length_c   1.000
_cell.angle_alpha   90.00
_cell.angle_beta   90.00
_cell.angle_gamma   90.00
#
_symmetry.space_group_name_H-M   'P 1'
#
loop_
_entity.id
_entity.type
_entity.pdbx_description
1 polymer ?
#
loop_
_entity_poly.entity_id
_entity_poly.type
_entity_poly.pdbx_seq_one_letter_code
_entity_poly.pdbx_strand_id
1 'polypeptide(L)'
;MVSGVIFGKWMNPVVYATLIPVVGGVAYACLKERAFSWLAFYTAMGSNLAFALRAVVSKSALDASGGELGENLTSVNLFGIVTCYAFIQSIPLFLMGEGLSFIQLWKDALPNSSTYELVKGLVISGLFHYLNNEVMYLALSNVHPVTLAVGNTMKRVFIVVASVVVFRTPITVQAAIGSAVGLGGVLLYSLTKQYYEELEKNQAA
;
A
#
# COMPACT_ATOMS: atom_id res chain seq x y z
N MET A 1 -2.41 1.27 14.65
CA MET A 1 -2.83 0.17 15.54
C MET A 1 -1.80 -0.96 15.58
N VAL A 2 -1.38 -1.56 14.46
CA VAL A 2 -0.40 -2.67 14.46
C VAL A 2 0.91 -2.30 15.19
N SER A 3 1.47 -1.13 14.95
CA SER A 3 2.67 -0.65 15.66
C SER A 3 2.45 -0.43 17.16
N GLY A 4 1.25 -0.02 17.57
CA GLY A 4 0.89 0.12 18.99
C GLY A 4 0.88 -1.22 19.71
N VAL A 5 0.36 -2.25 19.07
CA VAL A 5 0.32 -3.61 19.62
C VAL A 5 1.73 -4.23 19.69
N ILE A 6 2.57 -4.00 18.67
CA ILE A 6 3.92 -4.61 18.59
C ILE A 6 4.92 -3.87 19.47
N PHE A 7 4.90 -2.54 19.47
CA PHE A 7 5.91 -1.71 20.16
C PHE A 7 5.38 -1.05 21.45
N GLY A 8 4.12 -1.28 21.84
CA GLY A 8 3.51 -0.68 23.03
C GLY A 8 3.33 0.85 22.95
N LYS A 9 3.62 1.49 21.81
CA LYS A 9 3.47 2.93 21.60
C LYS A 9 2.07 3.25 21.09
N TRP A 10 1.20 3.68 22.01
CA TRP A 10 -0.13 4.15 21.67
C TRP A 10 -0.09 5.63 21.27
N MET A 11 -0.76 5.97 20.16
CA MET A 11 -0.90 7.34 19.71
C MET A 11 -2.01 8.07 20.48
N ASN A 12 -2.00 9.40 20.40
CA ASN A 12 -3.04 10.23 21.01
C ASN A 12 -4.45 9.83 20.50
N PRO A 13 -5.47 9.76 21.38
CA PRO A 13 -6.85 9.41 20.99
C PRO A 13 -7.42 10.27 19.85
N VAL A 14 -7.02 11.52 19.73
CA VAL A 14 -7.42 12.43 18.65
C VAL A 14 -7.02 11.88 17.27
N VAL A 15 -5.85 11.24 17.16
CA VAL A 15 -5.39 10.62 15.93
C VAL A 15 -6.29 9.44 15.53
N TYR A 16 -6.82 8.70 16.51
CA TYR A 16 -7.79 7.63 16.21
C TYR A 16 -9.16 8.18 15.77
N ALA A 17 -9.58 9.33 16.31
CA ALA A 17 -10.83 9.96 15.90
C ALA A 17 -10.82 10.40 14.42
N THR A 18 -9.67 10.77 13.88
CA THR A 18 -9.55 11.11 12.43
C THR A 18 -9.70 9.91 11.51
N LEU A 19 -9.73 8.67 12.01
CA LEU A 19 -10.05 7.48 11.22
C LEU A 19 -11.56 7.33 10.95
N ILE A 20 -12.41 7.99 11.74
CA ILE A 20 -13.88 7.90 11.56
C ILE A 20 -14.31 8.34 10.16
N PRO A 21 -13.90 9.52 9.64
CA PRO A 21 -14.26 9.91 8.28
C PRO A 21 -13.66 8.98 7.21
N VAL A 22 -12.49 8.37 7.46
CA VAL A 22 -11.91 7.39 6.53
C VAL A 22 -12.82 6.17 6.40
N VAL A 23 -13.15 5.56 7.54
CA VAL A 23 -14.00 4.35 7.56
C VAL A 23 -15.41 4.66 7.08
N GLY A 24 -15.99 5.78 7.52
CA GLY A 24 -17.31 6.23 7.10
C GLY A 24 -17.39 6.51 5.59
N GLY A 25 -16.39 7.17 5.02
CA GLY A 25 -16.31 7.46 3.58
C GLY A 25 -16.24 6.17 2.74
N VAL A 26 -15.38 5.22 3.14
CA VAL A 26 -15.27 3.92 2.46
C VAL A 26 -16.55 3.12 2.60
N ALA A 27 -17.13 3.03 3.80
CA ALA A 27 -18.39 2.33 4.03
C ALA A 27 -19.52 2.92 3.17
N TYR A 28 -19.62 4.26 3.13
CA TYR A 28 -20.63 4.94 2.29
C TYR A 28 -20.43 4.67 0.80
N ALA A 29 -19.19 4.64 0.31
CA ALA A 29 -18.89 4.30 -1.08
C ALA A 29 -19.36 2.88 -1.43
N CYS A 30 -19.21 1.92 -0.50
CA CYS A 30 -19.52 0.50 -0.73
C CYS A 30 -21.00 0.12 -0.49
N LEU A 31 -21.83 0.96 0.13
CA LEU A 31 -23.20 0.62 0.53
C LEU A 31 -24.12 0.14 -0.61
N LYS A 32 -23.84 0.51 -1.86
CA LYS A 32 -24.64 0.12 -3.04
C LYS A 32 -23.86 -0.75 -4.04
N GLU A 33 -22.67 -1.21 -3.67
CA GLU A 33 -21.89 -2.09 -4.53
C GLU A 33 -22.58 -3.47 -4.61
N ARG A 34 -23.15 -3.79 -5.76
CA ARG A 34 -23.84 -5.08 -5.98
C ARG A 34 -22.90 -6.28 -6.05
N ALA A 35 -21.60 -6.02 -6.15
CA ALA A 35 -20.54 -7.03 -6.27
C ALA A 35 -19.76 -7.26 -4.96
N PHE A 36 -20.35 -6.94 -3.79
CA PHE A 36 -19.70 -7.19 -2.51
C PHE A 36 -19.50 -8.70 -2.28
N SER A 37 -18.25 -9.11 -2.12
CA SER A 37 -17.88 -10.49 -1.79
C SER A 37 -17.14 -10.53 -0.44
N TRP A 38 -17.63 -11.34 0.49
CA TRP A 38 -16.98 -11.57 1.77
C TRP A 38 -15.57 -12.12 1.62
N LEU A 39 -15.35 -12.99 0.63
CA LEU A 39 -14.02 -13.53 0.33
C LEU A 39 -13.07 -12.40 -0.09
N ALA A 40 -13.50 -11.53 -1.01
CA ALA A 40 -12.71 -10.38 -1.45
C ALA A 40 -12.42 -9.42 -0.28
N PHE A 41 -13.38 -9.21 0.63
CA PHE A 41 -13.19 -8.39 1.81
C PHE A 41 -12.12 -8.96 2.75
N TYR A 42 -12.20 -10.25 3.10
CA TYR A 42 -11.22 -10.88 4.00
C TYR A 42 -9.83 -10.97 3.38
N THR A 43 -9.73 -11.26 2.08
CA THR A 43 -8.43 -11.29 1.39
C THR A 43 -7.81 -9.89 1.31
N ALA A 44 -8.59 -8.84 1.05
CA ALA A 44 -8.13 -7.45 1.08
C ALA A 44 -7.68 -7.03 2.49
N MET A 45 -8.41 -7.40 3.54
CA MET A 45 -8.03 -7.13 4.92
C MET A 45 -6.74 -7.87 5.31
N GLY A 46 -6.60 -9.13 4.92
CA GLY A 46 -5.37 -9.91 5.11
C GLY A 46 -4.17 -9.27 4.41
N SER A 47 -4.34 -8.83 3.16
CA SER A 47 -3.31 -8.12 2.41
C SER A 47 -2.90 -6.80 3.09
N ASN A 48 -3.87 -6.02 3.56
CA ASN A 48 -3.60 -4.77 4.29
C ASN A 48 -2.83 -5.03 5.59
N LEU A 49 -3.18 -6.08 6.33
CA LEU A 49 -2.47 -6.47 7.56
C LEU A 49 -1.03 -6.88 7.23
N ALA A 50 -0.82 -7.73 6.22
CA ALA A 50 0.51 -8.16 5.78
C ALA A 50 1.37 -6.95 5.34
N PHE A 51 0.77 -6.01 4.60
CA PHE A 51 1.46 -4.78 4.19
C PHE A 51 1.85 -3.90 5.38
N ALA A 52 0.97 -3.76 6.37
CA ALA A 52 1.25 -3.00 7.60
C ALA A 52 2.35 -3.68 8.42
N LEU A 53 2.34 -5.00 8.56
CA LEU A 53 3.39 -5.77 9.24
C LEU A 53 4.73 -5.60 8.53
N ARG A 54 4.76 -5.71 7.20
CA ARG A 54 5.98 -5.47 6.40
C ARG A 54 6.55 -4.08 6.68
N ALA A 55 5.72 -3.04 6.66
CA ALA A 55 6.16 -1.66 6.89
C ALA A 55 6.75 -1.46 8.31
N VAL A 56 6.11 -2.06 9.33
CA VAL A 56 6.57 -2.00 10.71
C VAL A 56 7.89 -2.72 10.90
N VAL A 57 8.02 -3.94 10.36
CA VAL A 57 9.26 -4.74 10.46
C VAL A 57 10.40 -4.08 9.67
N SER A 58 10.14 -3.56 8.46
CA SER A 58 11.14 -2.82 7.68
C SER A 58 11.65 -1.58 8.40
N LYS A 59 10.74 -0.82 9.05
CA LYS A 59 11.14 0.33 9.85
C LYS A 59 11.98 -0.08 11.06
N SER A 60 11.56 -1.12 11.79
CA SER A 60 12.33 -1.65 12.91
C SER A 60 13.73 -2.11 12.50
N ALA A 61 13.86 -2.77 11.33
CA ALA A 61 15.16 -3.18 10.80
C ALA A 61 16.05 -1.98 10.44
N LEU A 62 15.50 -0.91 9.88
CA LEU A 62 16.24 0.33 9.59
C LEU A 62 16.67 1.05 10.88
N ASP A 63 15.81 1.10 11.88
CA ASP A 63 16.10 1.74 13.17
C ASP A 63 17.15 0.94 13.96
N ALA A 64 17.18 -0.40 13.81
CA ALA A 64 18.17 -1.29 14.46
C ALA A 64 19.52 -1.34 13.72
N SER A 65 19.62 -0.77 12.51
CA SER A 65 20.82 -0.87 11.64
C SER A 65 22.08 -0.18 12.19
N GLY A 66 22.01 0.46 13.36
CA GLY A 66 23.15 1.09 14.03
C GLY A 66 24.17 0.12 14.66
N GLY A 67 24.01 -1.22 14.55
CA GLY A 67 24.95 -2.14 15.17
C GLY A 67 24.77 -3.63 14.87
N GLU A 68 23.54 -4.15 14.79
CA GLU A 68 23.32 -5.61 14.68
C GLU A 68 23.15 -6.11 13.23
N LEU A 69 22.68 -5.27 12.31
CA LEU A 69 22.35 -5.65 10.92
C LEU A 69 23.34 -5.14 9.87
N GLY A 70 24.44 -4.50 10.30
CA GLY A 70 25.51 -3.99 9.45
C GLY A 70 25.44 -2.48 9.19
N GLU A 71 26.61 -1.86 9.10
CA GLU A 71 26.79 -0.39 8.99
C GLU A 71 26.26 0.22 7.69
N ASN A 72 25.92 -0.60 6.67
CA ASN A 72 25.54 -0.17 5.33
C ASN A 72 24.08 -0.50 4.92
N LEU A 73 23.18 -0.76 5.87
CA LEU A 73 21.79 -1.05 5.56
C LEU A 73 21.03 0.23 5.21
N THR A 74 21.12 0.63 3.94
CA THR A 74 20.30 1.73 3.40
C THR A 74 18.87 1.28 3.09
N SER A 75 17.94 2.23 2.97
CA SER A 75 16.55 1.93 2.58
C SER A 75 16.46 1.18 1.25
N VAL A 76 17.34 1.49 0.29
CA VAL A 76 17.39 0.84 -1.02
C VAL A 76 17.88 -0.60 -0.89
N ASN A 77 18.97 -0.84 -0.11
CA ASN A 77 19.48 -2.19 0.14
C ASN A 77 18.45 -3.05 0.86
N LEU A 78 17.76 -2.50 1.85
CA LEU A 78 16.68 -3.20 2.54
C LEU A 78 15.55 -3.58 1.56
N PHE A 79 15.16 -2.65 0.66
CA PHE A 79 14.16 -2.94 -0.36
C PHE A 79 14.62 -4.09 -1.29
N GLY A 80 15.87 -4.08 -1.72
CA GLY A 80 16.45 -5.16 -2.54
C GLY A 80 16.36 -6.52 -1.85
N ILE A 81 16.81 -6.58 -0.59
CA ILE A 81 16.78 -7.81 0.23
C ILE A 81 15.35 -8.32 0.38
N VAL A 82 14.41 -7.46 0.79
CA VAL A 82 13.00 -7.82 0.97
C VAL A 82 12.39 -8.32 -0.34
N THR A 83 12.73 -7.71 -1.47
CA THR A 83 12.24 -8.11 -2.79
C THR A 83 12.77 -9.50 -3.20
N CYS A 84 14.05 -9.77 -2.96
CA CYS A 84 14.64 -11.10 -3.21
C CYS A 84 13.98 -12.19 -2.35
N TYR A 85 13.79 -11.93 -1.05
CA TYR A 85 13.08 -12.87 -0.18
C TYR A 85 11.63 -13.09 -0.60
N ALA A 86 10.91 -12.03 -0.94
CA ALA A 86 9.54 -12.12 -1.43
C ALA A 86 9.45 -12.95 -2.72
N PHE A 87 10.40 -12.78 -3.64
CA PHE A 87 10.48 -13.57 -4.86
C PHE A 87 10.67 -15.06 -4.56
N ILE A 88 11.66 -15.40 -3.71
CA ILE A 88 11.93 -16.80 -3.32
C ILE A 88 10.69 -17.43 -2.66
N GLN A 89 10.01 -16.71 -1.76
CA GLN A 89 8.80 -17.21 -1.12
C GLN A 89 7.60 -17.29 -2.06
N SER A 90 7.53 -16.48 -3.10
CA SER A 90 6.41 -16.51 -4.06
C SER A 90 6.44 -17.74 -4.96
N ILE A 91 7.62 -18.34 -5.20
CA ILE A 91 7.76 -19.52 -6.07
C ILE A 91 6.94 -20.70 -5.56
N PRO A 92 7.13 -21.20 -4.32
CA PRO A 92 6.35 -22.35 -3.83
C PRO A 92 4.85 -22.01 -3.72
N LEU A 93 4.49 -20.78 -3.31
CA LEU A 93 3.10 -20.35 -3.25
C LEU A 93 2.43 -20.33 -4.63
N PHE A 94 3.14 -19.85 -5.63
CA PHE A 94 2.67 -19.89 -7.02
C PHE A 94 2.48 -21.32 -7.51
N LEU A 95 3.45 -22.21 -7.28
CA LEU A 95 3.38 -23.62 -7.70
C LEU A 95 2.23 -24.36 -7.02
N MET A 96 1.96 -24.08 -5.76
CA MET A 96 0.86 -24.73 -5.00
C MET A 96 -0.53 -24.15 -5.35
N GLY A 97 -0.62 -22.86 -5.66
CA GLY A 97 -1.88 -22.18 -5.94
C GLY A 97 -2.25 -22.19 -7.42
N GLU A 98 -1.49 -21.50 -8.22
CA GLU A 98 -1.84 -21.17 -9.61
C GLU A 98 -0.97 -21.87 -10.66
N GLY A 99 0.13 -22.52 -10.25
CA GLY A 99 1.11 -23.08 -11.17
C GLY A 99 0.53 -24.10 -12.13
N LEU A 100 -0.42 -24.92 -11.70
CA LEU A 100 -1.11 -25.89 -12.55
C LEU A 100 -2.12 -25.22 -13.49
N SER A 101 -2.76 -24.14 -13.04
CA SER A 101 -3.75 -23.39 -13.81
C SER A 101 -3.10 -22.36 -14.73
N PHE A 102 -1.86 -21.95 -14.47
CA PHE A 102 -1.14 -20.91 -15.24
C PHE A 102 -1.03 -21.25 -16.72
N ILE A 103 -0.71 -22.51 -17.05
CA ILE A 103 -0.60 -22.96 -18.46
C ILE A 103 -1.95 -22.85 -19.16
N GLN A 104 -3.03 -23.13 -18.46
CA GLN A 104 -4.39 -23.05 -19.00
C GLN A 104 -4.81 -21.59 -19.20
N LEU A 105 -4.60 -20.75 -18.17
CA LEU A 105 -4.84 -19.30 -18.25
C LEU A 105 -4.04 -18.64 -19.38
N TRP A 106 -2.78 -19.06 -19.54
CA TRP A 106 -1.94 -18.59 -20.65
C TRP A 106 -2.51 -18.95 -22.01
N LYS A 107 -2.94 -20.21 -22.18
CA LYS A 107 -3.58 -20.68 -23.43
C LYS A 107 -4.89 -19.96 -23.71
N ASP A 108 -5.69 -19.69 -22.69
CA ASP A 108 -6.97 -18.98 -22.81
C ASP A 108 -6.79 -17.48 -23.13
N ALA A 109 -5.66 -16.91 -22.78
CA ALA A 109 -5.33 -15.52 -23.11
C ALA A 109 -4.81 -15.35 -24.56
N LEU A 110 -4.19 -16.37 -25.13
CA LEU A 110 -3.59 -16.34 -26.47
C LEU A 110 -4.56 -16.02 -27.63
N PRO A 111 -5.83 -16.51 -27.65
CA PRO A 111 -6.76 -16.18 -28.70
C PRO A 111 -7.08 -14.69 -28.82
N ASN A 112 -6.97 -13.96 -27.70
CA ASN A 112 -7.31 -12.53 -27.62
C ASN A 112 -6.08 -11.61 -27.69
N SER A 113 -4.86 -12.15 -27.54
CA SER A 113 -3.62 -11.35 -27.47
C SER A 113 -2.42 -12.16 -27.98
N SER A 114 -1.52 -11.53 -28.68
CA SER A 114 -0.24 -12.16 -29.07
C SER A 114 0.62 -12.45 -27.83
N THR A 115 1.36 -13.56 -27.85
CA THR A 115 2.37 -13.88 -26.81
C THR A 115 3.31 -12.70 -26.54
N TYR A 116 3.72 -11.99 -27.61
CA TYR A 116 4.56 -10.80 -27.49
C TYR A 116 3.90 -9.68 -26.68
N GLU A 117 2.63 -9.38 -26.93
CA GLU A 117 1.89 -8.34 -26.19
C GLU A 117 1.69 -8.73 -24.72
N LEU A 118 1.41 -10.01 -24.43
CA LEU A 118 1.29 -10.49 -23.05
C LEU A 118 2.61 -10.37 -22.29
N VAL A 119 3.71 -10.85 -22.86
CA VAL A 119 5.04 -10.78 -22.23
C VAL A 119 5.47 -9.33 -22.06
N LYS A 120 5.29 -8.49 -23.08
CA LYS A 120 5.59 -7.07 -23.02
C LYS A 120 4.80 -6.37 -21.90
N GLY A 121 3.49 -6.67 -21.78
CA GLY A 121 2.64 -6.13 -20.71
C GLY A 121 3.14 -6.52 -19.33
N LEU A 122 3.50 -7.81 -19.14
CA LEU A 122 4.04 -8.30 -17.88
C LEU A 122 5.37 -7.64 -17.51
N VAL A 123 6.31 -7.54 -18.46
CA VAL A 123 7.62 -6.92 -18.23
C VAL A 123 7.46 -5.43 -17.90
N ILE A 124 6.65 -4.70 -18.67
CA ILE A 124 6.40 -3.27 -18.43
C ILE A 124 5.74 -3.07 -17.06
N SER A 125 4.72 -3.86 -16.74
CA SER A 125 4.04 -3.80 -15.45
C SER A 125 4.99 -4.07 -14.27
N GLY A 126 5.82 -5.11 -14.39
CA GLY A 126 6.83 -5.45 -13.38
C GLY A 126 7.87 -4.34 -13.21
N LEU A 127 8.36 -3.75 -14.31
CA LEU A 127 9.31 -2.65 -14.28
C LEU A 127 8.73 -1.41 -13.58
N PHE A 128 7.53 -0.99 -13.94
CA PHE A 128 6.87 0.14 -13.29
C PHE A 128 6.56 -0.13 -11.82
N HIS A 129 6.19 -1.35 -11.47
CA HIS A 129 5.98 -1.75 -10.08
C HIS A 129 7.28 -1.63 -9.27
N TYR A 130 8.39 -2.13 -9.80
CA TYR A 130 9.71 -2.01 -9.17
C TYR A 130 10.11 -0.55 -8.97
N LEU A 131 10.09 0.25 -10.05
CA LEU A 131 10.46 1.67 -10.01
C LEU A 131 9.60 2.46 -9.00
N ASN A 132 8.29 2.20 -8.96
CA ASN A 132 7.41 2.86 -8.01
C ASN A 132 7.79 2.55 -6.54
N ASN A 133 8.16 1.31 -6.24
CA ASN A 133 8.59 0.94 -4.90
C ASN A 133 9.97 1.49 -4.56
N GLU A 134 10.92 1.46 -5.49
CA GLU A 134 12.27 2.01 -5.29
C GLU A 134 12.22 3.51 -4.99
N VAL A 135 11.47 4.29 -5.80
CA VAL A 135 11.27 5.73 -5.57
C VAL A 135 10.60 5.97 -4.21
N MET A 136 9.68 5.11 -3.80
CA MET A 136 9.02 5.20 -2.50
C MET A 136 10.00 5.01 -1.33
N TYR A 137 10.92 4.02 -1.42
CA TYR A 137 11.95 3.80 -0.41
C TYR A 137 12.98 4.94 -0.40
N LEU A 138 13.36 5.45 -1.58
CA LEU A 138 14.24 6.60 -1.71
C LEU A 138 13.61 7.87 -1.12
N ALA A 139 12.32 8.09 -1.37
CA ALA A 139 11.58 9.19 -0.77
C ALA A 139 11.47 9.07 0.75
N LEU A 140 11.30 7.85 1.28
CA LEU A 140 11.22 7.60 2.73
C LEU A 140 12.49 8.06 3.47
N SER A 141 13.65 7.97 2.84
CA SER A 141 14.94 8.37 3.43
C SER A 141 15.26 9.87 3.27
N ASN A 142 14.74 10.52 2.23
CA ASN A 142 15.17 11.87 1.84
C ASN A 142 14.11 12.97 2.02
N VAL A 143 12.85 12.58 2.20
CA VAL A 143 11.73 13.55 2.25
C VAL A 143 11.13 13.60 3.64
N HIS A 144 10.76 14.81 4.06
CA HIS A 144 10.09 15.01 5.34
C HIS A 144 8.80 14.17 5.41
N PRO A 145 8.50 13.50 6.55
CA PRO A 145 7.34 12.61 6.69
C PRO A 145 6.00 13.22 6.27
N VAL A 146 5.82 14.53 6.50
CA VAL A 146 4.61 15.28 6.07
C VAL A 146 4.46 15.24 4.55
N THR A 147 5.51 15.59 3.83
CA THR A 147 5.51 15.62 2.36
C THR A 147 5.25 14.23 1.79
N LEU A 148 5.84 13.18 2.40
CA LEU A 148 5.61 11.80 2.00
C LEU A 148 4.16 11.37 2.20
N ALA A 149 3.54 11.75 3.32
CA ALA A 149 2.14 11.40 3.60
C ALA A 149 1.17 12.13 2.66
N VAL A 150 1.40 13.42 2.40
CA VAL A 150 0.63 14.19 1.42
C VAL A 150 0.80 13.59 0.02
N GLY A 151 2.04 13.28 -0.39
CA GLY A 151 2.34 12.64 -1.67
C GLY A 151 1.63 11.30 -1.85
N ASN A 152 1.60 10.46 -0.82
CA ASN A 152 0.88 9.19 -0.82
C ASN A 152 -0.64 9.37 -0.96
N THR A 153 -1.20 10.39 -0.35
CA THR A 153 -2.64 10.70 -0.49
C THR A 153 -2.93 11.20 -1.91
N MET A 154 -2.12 12.12 -2.42
CA MET A 154 -2.24 12.63 -3.79
C MET A 154 -2.10 11.50 -4.84
N LYS A 155 -1.14 10.59 -4.66
CA LYS A 155 -1.02 9.40 -5.51
C LYS A 155 -2.33 8.61 -5.61
N ARG A 156 -3.04 8.40 -4.51
CA ARG A 156 -4.33 7.70 -4.50
C ARG A 156 -5.39 8.47 -5.29
N VAL A 157 -5.45 9.79 -5.13
CA VAL A 157 -6.34 10.64 -5.92
C VAL A 157 -6.06 10.51 -7.41
N PHE A 158 -4.79 10.60 -7.81
CA PHE A 158 -4.40 10.43 -9.22
C PHE A 158 -4.77 9.06 -9.77
N ILE A 159 -4.55 7.98 -9.01
CA ILE A 159 -4.92 6.62 -9.45
C ILE A 159 -6.42 6.52 -9.68
N VAL A 160 -7.25 7.03 -8.77
CA VAL A 160 -8.71 6.99 -8.90
C VAL A 160 -9.16 7.81 -10.10
N VAL A 161 -8.69 9.03 -10.26
CA VAL A 161 -9.05 9.90 -11.40
C VAL A 161 -8.60 9.27 -12.72
N ALA A 162 -7.35 8.80 -12.78
CA ALA A 162 -6.81 8.17 -13.99
C ALA A 162 -7.59 6.91 -14.36
N SER A 163 -7.96 6.06 -13.40
CA SER A 163 -8.72 4.84 -13.65
C SER A 163 -10.10 5.16 -14.25
N VAL A 164 -10.77 6.18 -13.75
CA VAL A 164 -12.07 6.63 -14.27
C VAL A 164 -11.95 7.13 -15.71
N VAL A 165 -10.94 7.94 -15.99
CA VAL A 165 -10.71 8.52 -17.33
C VAL A 165 -10.33 7.41 -18.32
N VAL A 166 -9.42 6.52 -17.95
CA VAL A 166 -8.89 5.48 -18.86
C VAL A 166 -9.94 4.38 -19.09
N PHE A 167 -10.57 3.89 -18.04
CA PHE A 167 -11.53 2.79 -18.16
C PHE A 167 -12.95 3.25 -18.47
N ARG A 168 -13.19 4.58 -18.49
CA ARG A 168 -14.53 5.17 -18.73
C ARG A 168 -15.62 4.54 -17.87
N THR A 169 -15.26 4.12 -16.65
CA THR A 169 -16.21 3.50 -15.73
C THR A 169 -17.13 4.57 -15.17
N PRO A 170 -18.46 4.39 -15.26
CA PRO A 170 -19.41 5.33 -14.66
C PRO A 170 -19.25 5.25 -13.15
N ILE A 171 -18.70 6.29 -12.55
CA ILE A 171 -18.71 6.42 -11.09
C ILE A 171 -20.09 6.89 -10.64
N THR A 172 -20.69 6.16 -9.71
CA THR A 172 -21.89 6.66 -9.02
C THR A 172 -21.53 7.88 -8.16
N VAL A 173 -22.41 8.85 -8.10
CA VAL A 173 -22.21 10.05 -7.26
C VAL A 173 -21.89 9.66 -5.81
N GLN A 174 -22.51 8.60 -5.33
CA GLN A 174 -22.27 8.04 -3.99
C GLN A 174 -20.84 7.54 -3.82
N ALA A 175 -20.30 6.77 -4.79
CA ALA A 175 -18.92 6.30 -4.76
C ALA A 175 -17.91 7.47 -4.84
N ALA A 176 -18.22 8.50 -5.64
CA ALA A 176 -17.39 9.70 -5.74
C ALA A 176 -17.34 10.46 -4.41
N ILE A 177 -18.48 10.70 -3.77
CA ILE A 177 -18.55 11.38 -2.46
C ILE A 177 -17.84 10.55 -1.38
N GLY A 178 -18.13 9.25 -1.30
CA GLY A 178 -17.49 8.36 -0.31
C GLY A 178 -15.98 8.30 -0.48
N SER A 179 -15.49 8.23 -1.71
CA SER A 179 -14.04 8.26 -2.01
C SER A 179 -13.41 9.61 -1.63
N ALA A 180 -14.07 10.72 -1.92
CA ALA A 180 -13.58 12.07 -1.55
C ALA A 180 -13.49 12.24 -0.03
N VAL A 181 -14.51 11.79 0.72
CA VAL A 181 -14.52 11.82 2.19
C VAL A 181 -13.43 10.89 2.75
N GLY A 182 -13.29 9.68 2.21
CA GLY A 182 -12.27 8.74 2.62
C GLY A 182 -10.85 9.27 2.40
N LEU A 183 -10.56 9.82 1.22
CA LEU A 183 -9.26 10.42 0.89
C LEU A 183 -8.95 11.66 1.74
N GLY A 184 -9.95 12.54 1.95
CA GLY A 184 -9.83 13.69 2.85
C GLY A 184 -9.55 13.26 4.30
N GLY A 185 -10.21 12.19 4.74
CA GLY A 185 -9.97 11.57 6.06
C GLY A 185 -8.55 11.02 6.21
N VAL A 186 -7.99 10.38 5.17
CA VAL A 186 -6.59 9.90 5.18
C VAL A 186 -5.61 11.07 5.27
N LEU A 187 -5.86 12.16 4.56
CA LEU A 187 -5.03 13.37 4.64
C LEU A 187 -5.09 13.96 6.06
N LEU A 188 -6.29 14.12 6.60
CA LEU A 188 -6.50 14.63 7.95
C LEU A 188 -5.79 13.75 9.00
N TYR A 189 -5.92 12.43 8.90
CA TYR A 189 -5.21 11.48 9.75
C TYR A 189 -3.69 11.67 9.68
N SER A 190 -3.15 11.78 8.46
CA SER A 190 -1.71 11.93 8.26
C SER A 190 -1.16 13.21 8.87
N LEU A 191 -1.84 14.33 8.66
CA LEU A 191 -1.44 15.64 9.23
C LEU A 191 -1.56 15.66 10.75
N THR A 192 -2.67 15.15 11.29
CA THR A 192 -2.89 15.10 12.74
C THR A 192 -1.85 14.21 13.43
N LYS A 193 -1.57 13.04 12.85
CA LYS A 193 -0.56 12.13 13.38
C LYS A 193 0.81 12.80 13.47
N GLN A 194 1.24 13.48 12.40
CA GLN A 194 2.53 14.14 12.37
C GLN A 194 2.62 15.30 13.36
N TYR A 195 1.56 16.08 13.48
CA TYR A 195 1.52 17.17 14.46
C TYR A 195 1.76 16.65 15.89
N TYR A 196 1.13 15.53 16.27
CA TYR A 196 1.34 14.94 17.59
C TYR A 196 2.72 14.29 17.74
N GLU A 197 3.27 13.67 16.69
CA GLU A 197 4.64 13.14 16.73
C GLU A 197 5.70 14.23 16.88
N GLU A 198 5.50 15.39 16.28
CA GLU A 198 6.37 16.57 16.46
C GLU A 198 6.26 17.17 17.86
N LEU A 199 5.04 17.24 18.42
CA LEU A 199 4.84 17.68 19.79
C LEU A 199 5.55 16.77 20.80
N GLU A 200 5.44 15.45 20.64
CA GLU A 200 6.12 14.48 21.51
C GLU A 200 7.65 14.63 21.42
N LYS A 201 8.20 14.84 20.24
CA LYS A 201 9.65 15.07 20.06
C LYS A 201 10.11 16.35 20.74
N ASN A 202 9.35 17.44 20.61
CA ASN A 202 9.68 18.72 21.24
C ASN A 202 9.54 18.72 22.77
N GLN A 203 8.72 17.81 23.33
CA GLN A 203 8.59 17.63 24.79
C GLN A 203 9.67 16.70 25.37
N ALA A 204 10.31 15.89 24.53
CA ALA A 204 11.36 14.96 24.94
C ALA A 204 12.78 15.54 24.76
N ALA A 205 12.92 16.69 24.07
CA ALA A 205 14.18 17.45 23.89
C ALA A 205 14.32 18.52 24.95
#